data_fad8419b9ca6e7156926fcf64a589ef2
#
_entry.id   fad8419b9ca6e7156926fcf64a589ef2
#
_cell.length_a   1.000
_cell.length_b   1.000
_cell.length_c   1.000
_cell.angle_alpha   90.00
_cell.angle_beta   90.00
_cell.angle_gamma   90.00
#
_symmetry.space_group_name_H-M   'P 1'
#
loop_
_entity.id
_entity.type
_entity.pdbx_description
1 polymer ?
#
loop_
_entity_poly.entity_id
_entity_poly.type
_entity_poly.pdbx_seq_one_letter_code
_entity_poly.pdbx_strand_id
1 'polypeptide(L)'
;MNSIAGVKFRNYSHLQALTKDILYKKIGFGTLVTAKNDYYSFLCELFARHPEKESKLEGEIVGFRTYRNVLNPRSMGVSVLSEIESSFSWKTCTNQEPKFNVRQAFYNACRESITDQIMDYKKSNKMVCCECGSTDRIEIDHWGPFEFREIVNQFLELYKMPRNYGKNKTTRQCIFLHEDRKIKKDFQDIHRKFAQLRPVCKMCHATKSYSPKQEKTSGEVVVCYN
;
A
#
# COMPACT_ATOMS: atom_id res chain seq x y z
N MET A 1 -30.49 5.40 -7.02
CA MET A 1 -29.45 5.10 -8.03
C MET A 1 -28.32 6.09 -7.80
N ASN A 2 -27.10 5.63 -7.60
CA ASN A 2 -25.97 6.52 -7.34
C ASN A 2 -25.45 7.14 -8.64
N SER A 3 -24.89 8.37 -8.58
CA SER A 3 -24.25 9.02 -9.74
C SER A 3 -23.01 9.81 -9.33
N ILE A 4 -22.13 10.05 -10.29
CA ILE A 4 -20.99 10.98 -10.24
C ILE A 4 -21.02 11.78 -11.53
N ALA A 5 -21.13 13.10 -11.45
CA ALA A 5 -21.24 14.01 -12.61
C ALA A 5 -22.24 13.51 -13.67
N GLY A 6 -23.43 13.07 -13.24
CA GLY A 6 -24.46 12.53 -14.11
C GLY A 6 -24.25 11.07 -14.57
N VAL A 7 -23.08 10.49 -14.37
CA VAL A 7 -22.79 9.09 -14.72
C VAL A 7 -23.39 8.17 -13.65
N LYS A 8 -24.44 7.43 -14.02
CA LYS A 8 -25.17 6.53 -13.11
C LYS A 8 -24.43 5.20 -12.92
N PHE A 9 -24.39 4.70 -11.67
CA PHE A 9 -23.81 3.40 -11.36
C PHE A 9 -24.66 2.61 -10.34
N ARG A 10 -24.56 1.28 -10.40
CA ARG A 10 -25.37 0.38 -9.56
C ARG A 10 -24.73 0.13 -8.20
N ASN A 11 -23.42 -0.09 -8.20
CA ASN A 11 -22.61 -0.40 -7.02
C ASN A 11 -21.16 0.04 -7.26
N TYR A 12 -20.30 -0.12 -6.25
CA TYR A 12 -18.90 0.31 -6.32
C TYR A 12 -18.08 -0.44 -7.37
N SER A 13 -18.32 -1.74 -7.59
CA SER A 13 -17.65 -2.50 -8.65
C SER A 13 -18.01 -1.96 -10.03
N HIS A 14 -19.26 -1.55 -10.23
CA HIS A 14 -19.70 -0.89 -11.47
C HIS A 14 -19.05 0.50 -11.61
N LEU A 15 -18.98 1.30 -10.53
CA LEU A 15 -18.26 2.57 -10.54
C LEU A 15 -16.79 2.38 -10.91
N GLN A 16 -16.13 1.37 -10.35
CA GLN A 16 -14.73 1.07 -10.66
C GLN A 16 -14.54 0.68 -12.12
N ALA A 17 -15.44 -0.13 -12.68
CA ALA A 17 -15.39 -0.51 -14.09
C ALA A 17 -15.61 0.70 -15.01
N LEU A 18 -16.61 1.55 -14.73
CA LEU A 18 -16.87 2.80 -15.46
C LEU A 18 -15.66 3.76 -15.37
N THR A 19 -15.12 3.97 -14.19
CA THR A 19 -13.94 4.84 -13.99
C THR A 19 -12.76 4.32 -14.80
N LYS A 20 -12.53 3.00 -14.80
CA LYS A 20 -11.47 2.37 -15.60
C LYS A 20 -11.72 2.61 -17.09
N ASP A 21 -12.93 2.44 -17.57
CA ASP A 21 -13.28 2.67 -18.98
C ASP A 21 -13.06 4.13 -19.39
N ILE A 22 -13.53 5.08 -18.59
CA ILE A 22 -13.30 6.51 -18.80
C ILE A 22 -11.80 6.82 -18.86
N LEU A 23 -11.03 6.40 -17.87
CA LEU A 23 -9.60 6.71 -17.79
C LEU A 23 -8.81 6.08 -18.94
N TYR A 24 -9.03 4.81 -19.24
CA TYR A 24 -8.19 4.07 -20.19
C TYR A 24 -8.62 4.21 -21.64
N LYS A 25 -9.94 4.35 -21.92
CA LYS A 25 -10.45 4.39 -23.30
C LYS A 25 -10.87 5.78 -23.76
N LYS A 26 -11.34 6.63 -22.85
CA LYS A 26 -11.86 7.95 -23.22
C LYS A 26 -10.82 9.06 -23.02
N ILE A 27 -10.10 9.04 -21.89
CA ILE A 27 -9.08 10.04 -21.58
C ILE A 27 -7.71 9.59 -22.15
N GLY A 28 -7.27 8.37 -21.84
CA GLY A 28 -5.95 7.86 -22.26
C GLY A 28 -4.80 8.28 -21.35
N PHE A 29 -3.60 7.78 -21.68
CA PHE A 29 -2.36 8.09 -20.95
C PHE A 29 -1.76 9.41 -21.40
N GLY A 30 -1.17 10.17 -20.47
CA GLY A 30 -0.45 11.42 -20.76
C GLY A 30 -1.37 12.61 -21.03
N THR A 31 -2.67 12.48 -20.77
CA THR A 31 -3.65 13.51 -21.07
C THR A 31 -3.76 14.51 -19.92
N LEU A 32 -3.82 15.81 -20.28
CA LEU A 32 -4.20 16.89 -19.39
C LEU A 32 -5.71 17.14 -19.51
N VAL A 33 -6.45 16.94 -18.42
CA VAL A 33 -7.89 17.14 -18.32
C VAL A 33 -8.16 18.44 -17.59
N THR A 34 -8.71 19.44 -18.28
CA THR A 34 -9.08 20.75 -17.73
C THR A 34 -10.59 20.95 -17.79
N ALA A 35 -11.09 22.08 -17.31
CA ALA A 35 -12.53 22.42 -17.35
C ALA A 35 -13.17 22.39 -18.76
N LYS A 36 -12.36 22.39 -19.82
CA LYS A 36 -12.83 22.25 -21.22
C LYS A 36 -13.08 20.80 -21.64
N ASN A 37 -12.68 19.83 -20.83
CA ASN A 37 -12.83 18.41 -21.12
C ASN A 37 -14.11 17.86 -20.48
N ASP A 38 -14.88 17.06 -21.22
CA ASP A 38 -16.16 16.49 -20.77
C ASP A 38 -16.03 15.64 -19.49
N TYR A 39 -14.85 15.10 -19.21
CA TYR A 39 -14.60 14.27 -18.02
C TYR A 39 -14.04 15.03 -16.81
N TYR A 40 -13.85 16.36 -16.92
CA TYR A 40 -13.32 17.16 -15.82
C TYR A 40 -14.21 17.10 -14.58
N SER A 41 -15.52 17.36 -14.72
CA SER A 41 -16.49 17.29 -13.62
C SER A 41 -16.52 15.90 -12.98
N PHE A 42 -16.44 14.84 -13.79
CA PHE A 42 -16.36 13.46 -13.29
C PHE A 42 -15.11 13.25 -12.42
N LEU A 43 -13.96 13.73 -12.85
CA LEU A 43 -12.72 13.60 -12.07
C LEU A 43 -12.72 14.45 -10.80
N CYS A 44 -13.33 15.63 -10.81
CA CYS A 44 -13.52 16.46 -9.62
C CYS A 44 -14.37 15.74 -8.56
N GLU A 45 -15.55 15.23 -8.96
CA GLU A 45 -16.42 14.49 -8.05
C GLU A 45 -15.82 13.17 -7.60
N LEU A 46 -15.05 12.50 -8.47
CA LEU A 46 -14.30 11.30 -8.11
C LEU A 46 -13.24 11.60 -7.07
N PHE A 47 -12.42 12.65 -7.27
CA PHE A 47 -11.37 13.07 -6.34
C PHE A 47 -11.97 13.52 -5.00
N ALA A 48 -13.12 14.20 -4.99
CA ALA A 48 -13.80 14.60 -3.76
C ALA A 48 -14.12 13.44 -2.81
N ARG A 49 -14.15 12.19 -3.33
CA ARG A 49 -14.33 10.95 -2.56
C ARG A 49 -13.03 10.38 -1.99
N HIS A 50 -11.88 10.98 -2.29
CA HIS A 50 -10.60 10.50 -1.76
C HIS A 50 -10.50 10.81 -0.27
N PRO A 51 -10.18 9.82 0.61
CA PRO A 51 -10.15 10.02 2.07
C PRO A 51 -9.08 11.04 2.52
N GLU A 52 -8.06 11.25 1.71
CA GLU A 52 -6.96 12.20 1.99
C GLU A 52 -6.99 13.41 1.05
N LYS A 53 -8.15 13.79 0.52
CA LYS A 53 -8.26 14.90 -0.43
C LYS A 53 -7.69 16.21 0.11
N GLU A 54 -7.92 16.51 1.38
CA GLU A 54 -7.46 17.74 2.05
C GLU A 54 -5.92 17.86 2.06
N SER A 55 -5.21 16.75 2.20
CA SER A 55 -3.74 16.74 2.21
C SER A 55 -3.12 16.68 0.80
N LYS A 56 -3.95 16.49 -0.23
CA LYS A 56 -3.51 16.36 -1.63
C LYS A 56 -3.89 17.58 -2.48
N LEU A 57 -4.57 18.53 -1.91
CA LEU A 57 -5.06 19.72 -2.59
C LEU A 57 -4.57 20.96 -1.84
N GLU A 58 -3.94 21.86 -2.58
CA GLU A 58 -3.59 23.22 -2.14
C GLU A 58 -4.15 24.19 -3.19
N GLY A 59 -5.06 25.07 -2.76
CA GLY A 59 -5.79 25.95 -3.66
C GLY A 59 -6.90 25.24 -4.46
N GLU A 60 -7.26 25.80 -5.60
CA GLU A 60 -8.32 25.29 -6.46
C GLU A 60 -7.83 24.23 -7.46
N ILE A 61 -8.70 23.31 -7.85
CA ILE A 61 -8.38 22.31 -8.86
C ILE A 61 -8.37 23.00 -10.24
N VAL A 62 -7.23 23.05 -10.88
CA VAL A 62 -7.08 23.57 -12.26
C VAL A 62 -7.12 22.46 -13.30
N GLY A 63 -6.92 21.21 -12.90
CA GLY A 63 -6.98 20.07 -13.82
C GLY A 63 -6.56 18.75 -13.21
N PHE A 64 -6.47 17.75 -14.08
CA PHE A 64 -5.97 16.42 -13.77
C PHE A 64 -5.00 15.98 -14.86
N ARG A 65 -3.97 15.22 -14.47
CA ARG A 65 -3.05 14.61 -15.42
C ARG A 65 -3.07 13.10 -15.27
N THR A 66 -3.22 12.40 -16.39
CA THR A 66 -3.07 10.96 -16.43
C THR A 66 -1.64 10.59 -16.83
N TYR A 67 -1.09 9.53 -16.26
CA TYR A 67 0.27 9.09 -16.58
C TYR A 67 0.41 7.55 -16.48
N ARG A 68 1.44 6.99 -17.13
CA ARG A 68 1.82 5.59 -16.92
C ARG A 68 2.54 5.45 -15.58
N ASN A 69 2.09 4.48 -14.79
CA ASN A 69 2.84 4.15 -13.58
C ASN A 69 4.18 3.51 -13.97
N VAL A 70 5.28 4.09 -13.49
CA VAL A 70 6.64 3.62 -13.82
C VAL A 70 6.86 2.18 -13.35
N LEU A 71 6.31 1.81 -12.20
CA LEU A 71 6.46 0.46 -11.62
C LEU A 71 5.50 -0.57 -12.21
N ASN A 72 4.40 -0.11 -12.82
CA ASN A 72 3.43 -0.96 -13.50
C ASN A 72 2.89 -0.24 -14.74
N PRO A 73 3.56 -0.36 -15.89
CA PRO A 73 3.20 0.38 -17.11
C PRO A 73 1.79 0.08 -17.66
N ARG A 74 1.15 -1.00 -17.21
CA ARG A 74 -0.25 -1.32 -17.54
C ARG A 74 -1.24 -0.56 -16.64
N SER A 75 -0.75 0.09 -15.58
CA SER A 75 -1.57 0.84 -14.64
C SER A 75 -1.53 2.33 -14.94
N MET A 76 -2.69 2.96 -14.96
CA MET A 76 -2.82 4.41 -15.07
C MET A 76 -2.78 5.05 -13.69
N GLY A 77 -1.86 6.02 -13.53
CA GLY A 77 -1.87 6.98 -12.44
C GLY A 77 -2.67 8.23 -12.82
N VAL A 78 -3.19 8.91 -11.82
CA VAL A 78 -3.89 10.19 -11.96
C VAL A 78 -3.32 11.16 -10.93
N SER A 79 -2.97 12.38 -11.36
CA SER A 79 -2.63 13.50 -10.47
C SER A 79 -3.73 14.53 -10.52
N VAL A 80 -4.03 15.17 -9.39
CA VAL A 80 -4.76 16.42 -9.31
C VAL A 80 -3.77 17.58 -9.43
N LEU A 81 -4.11 18.57 -10.21
CA LEU A 81 -3.34 19.79 -10.42
C LEU A 81 -4.03 20.95 -9.72
N SER A 82 -3.32 21.59 -8.81
CA SER A 82 -3.69 22.81 -8.10
C SER A 82 -2.45 23.69 -8.00
N GLU A 83 -2.20 24.40 -6.92
CA GLU A 83 -0.91 25.04 -6.66
C GLU A 83 0.22 23.99 -6.56
N ILE A 84 -0.13 22.77 -6.19
CA ILE A 84 0.75 21.60 -6.21
C ILE A 84 0.21 20.52 -7.14
N GLU A 85 1.08 19.65 -7.67
CA GLU A 85 0.68 18.43 -8.35
C GLU A 85 0.77 17.24 -7.39
N SER A 86 -0.37 16.62 -7.09
CA SER A 86 -0.45 15.47 -6.18
C SER A 86 -1.08 14.25 -6.85
N SER A 87 -0.40 13.10 -6.78
CA SER A 87 -0.96 11.85 -7.27
C SER A 87 -2.00 11.28 -6.30
N PHE A 88 -3.03 10.64 -6.83
CA PHE A 88 -4.03 9.94 -6.03
C PHE A 88 -4.45 8.62 -6.65
N SER A 89 -4.97 7.73 -5.80
CA SER A 89 -5.49 6.44 -6.25
C SER A 89 -6.97 6.57 -6.63
N TRP A 90 -7.28 6.60 -7.92
CA TRP A 90 -8.66 6.59 -8.40
C TRP A 90 -9.43 5.34 -7.92
N LYS A 91 -8.76 4.20 -7.71
CA LYS A 91 -9.36 2.99 -7.12
C LYS A 91 -9.84 3.24 -5.70
N THR A 92 -9.10 3.99 -4.90
CA THR A 92 -9.52 4.38 -3.54
C THR A 92 -10.79 5.21 -3.58
N CYS A 93 -10.93 6.12 -4.56
CA CYS A 93 -12.14 6.93 -4.74
C CYS A 93 -13.38 6.11 -5.16
N THR A 94 -13.17 4.96 -5.80
CA THR A 94 -14.24 4.07 -6.26
C THR A 94 -14.60 2.96 -5.27
N ASN A 95 -13.91 2.86 -4.16
CA ASN A 95 -14.21 1.89 -3.12
C ASN A 95 -15.30 2.42 -2.17
N GLN A 96 -16.05 1.52 -1.58
CA GLN A 96 -16.77 1.83 -0.33
C GLN A 96 -15.77 2.31 0.71
N GLU A 97 -16.22 3.13 1.67
CA GLU A 97 -15.41 3.37 2.87
C GLU A 97 -14.83 2.02 3.32
N PRO A 98 -13.50 1.95 3.46
CA PRO A 98 -12.88 0.68 3.75
C PRO A 98 -13.46 0.17 5.07
N LYS A 99 -14.27 -0.89 5.00
CA LYS A 99 -14.70 -1.58 6.21
C LYS A 99 -13.44 -1.89 6.99
N PHE A 100 -13.43 -1.54 8.27
CA PHE A 100 -12.29 -1.81 9.14
C PHE A 100 -11.92 -3.31 9.03
N ASN A 101 -10.81 -3.57 8.39
CA ASN A 101 -10.31 -4.92 8.20
C ASN A 101 -9.35 -5.25 9.33
N VAL A 102 -9.85 -5.97 10.34
CA VAL A 102 -9.08 -6.37 11.52
C VAL A 102 -7.78 -7.07 11.14
N ARG A 103 -7.81 -7.95 10.13
CA ARG A 103 -6.61 -8.66 9.66
C ARG A 103 -5.59 -7.69 9.06
N GLN A 104 -6.04 -6.74 8.24
CA GLN A 104 -5.14 -5.72 7.68
C GLN A 104 -4.59 -4.80 8.78
N ALA A 105 -5.42 -4.43 9.76
CA ALA A 105 -4.99 -3.64 10.91
C ALA A 105 -3.92 -4.38 11.73
N PHE A 106 -4.09 -5.69 11.93
CA PHE A 106 -3.09 -6.54 12.58
C PHE A 106 -1.77 -6.57 11.80
N TYR A 107 -1.81 -6.79 10.50
CA TYR A 107 -0.63 -6.74 9.64
C TYR A 107 0.12 -5.41 9.75
N ASN A 108 -0.61 -4.30 9.73
CA ASN A 108 -0.03 -2.97 9.86
C ASN A 108 0.57 -2.77 11.25
N ALA A 109 -0.10 -3.22 12.32
CA ALA A 109 0.43 -3.14 13.68
C ALA A 109 1.70 -4.00 13.88
N CYS A 110 1.74 -5.19 13.30
CA CYS A 110 2.93 -6.03 13.26
C CYS A 110 4.08 -5.32 12.53
N ARG A 111 3.81 -4.74 11.36
CA ARG A 111 4.82 -4.01 10.58
C ARG A 111 5.35 -2.79 11.31
N GLU A 112 4.47 -2.02 11.93
CA GLU A 112 4.86 -0.85 12.72
C GLU A 112 5.66 -1.24 13.97
N SER A 113 5.35 -2.38 14.58
CA SER A 113 6.05 -2.86 15.77
C SER A 113 7.52 -3.22 15.55
N ILE A 114 7.90 -3.55 14.32
CA ILE A 114 9.29 -3.93 13.95
C ILE A 114 10.08 -2.78 13.32
N THR A 115 9.52 -1.56 13.27
CA THR A 115 10.19 -0.42 12.64
C THR A 115 11.59 -0.20 13.19
N ASP A 116 11.79 -0.31 14.51
CA ASP A 116 13.11 -0.17 15.13
C ASP A 116 14.10 -1.23 14.63
N GLN A 117 13.67 -2.48 14.49
CA GLN A 117 14.52 -3.56 13.97
C GLN A 117 14.95 -3.29 12.52
N ILE A 118 14.03 -2.77 11.70
CA ILE A 118 14.34 -2.37 10.31
C ILE A 118 15.30 -1.17 10.30
N MET A 119 15.11 -0.21 11.20
CA MET A 119 16.01 0.96 11.30
C MET A 119 17.41 0.56 11.79
N ASP A 120 17.49 -0.34 12.75
CA ASP A 120 18.78 -0.85 13.24
C ASP A 120 19.51 -1.64 12.16
N TYR A 121 18.78 -2.46 11.39
CA TYR A 121 19.35 -3.14 10.23
C TYR A 121 19.93 -2.14 9.21
N LYS A 122 19.18 -1.07 8.90
CA LYS A 122 19.64 0.00 7.97
C LYS A 122 20.91 0.69 8.46
N LYS A 123 21.03 0.94 9.78
CA LYS A 123 22.21 1.58 10.37
C LYS A 123 23.44 0.66 10.34
N SER A 124 23.23 -0.64 10.50
CA SER A 124 24.32 -1.63 10.66
C SER A 124 24.77 -2.24 9.33
N ASN A 125 24.10 -1.96 8.22
CA ASN A 125 24.40 -2.56 6.92
C ASN A 125 24.56 -1.52 5.81
N LYS A 126 25.33 -1.85 4.77
CA LYS A 126 25.42 -1.04 3.57
C LYS A 126 24.09 -1.07 2.81
N MET A 127 23.54 0.10 2.52
CA MET A 127 22.29 0.24 1.77
C MET A 127 22.55 0.22 0.26
N VAL A 128 22.90 -0.95 -0.24
CA VAL A 128 23.15 -1.25 -1.66
C VAL A 128 22.26 -2.40 -2.07
N CYS A 129 21.57 -2.25 -3.18
CA CYS A 129 20.68 -3.31 -3.70
C CYS A 129 21.47 -4.60 -3.94
N CYS A 130 21.10 -5.69 -3.28
CA CYS A 130 21.76 -6.98 -3.43
C CYS A 130 21.54 -7.63 -4.81
N GLU A 131 20.57 -7.15 -5.61
CA GLU A 131 20.25 -7.69 -6.94
C GLU A 131 20.99 -6.93 -8.07
N CYS A 132 21.05 -5.59 -8.00
CA CYS A 132 21.59 -4.78 -9.12
C CYS A 132 22.69 -3.78 -8.70
N GLY A 133 23.07 -3.74 -7.43
CA GLY A 133 24.12 -2.83 -6.95
C GLY A 133 23.70 -1.35 -6.84
N SER A 134 22.44 -1.00 -7.14
CA SER A 134 21.96 0.38 -7.01
C SER A 134 21.94 0.85 -5.56
N THR A 135 22.17 2.14 -5.34
CA THR A 135 22.02 2.81 -4.06
C THR A 135 20.75 3.68 -4.00
N ASP A 136 19.99 3.75 -5.10
CA ASP A 136 18.79 4.58 -5.18
C ASP A 136 17.57 3.86 -4.57
N ARG A 137 16.84 4.58 -3.72
CA ARG A 137 15.56 4.15 -3.12
C ARG A 137 15.58 2.72 -2.58
N ILE A 138 16.53 2.45 -1.67
CA ILE A 138 16.68 1.15 -1.06
C ILE A 138 15.58 0.89 -0.03
N GLU A 139 14.90 -0.22 -0.19
CA GLU A 139 13.90 -0.78 0.73
C GLU A 139 14.51 -2.02 1.41
N ILE A 140 14.00 -2.39 2.58
CA ILE A 140 14.38 -3.63 3.24
C ILE A 140 13.32 -4.69 2.93
N ASP A 141 13.76 -5.74 2.25
CA ASP A 141 12.94 -6.88 1.87
C ASP A 141 13.11 -8.03 2.87
N HIS A 142 12.01 -8.69 3.20
CA HIS A 142 12.04 -9.97 3.90
C HIS A 142 12.34 -11.06 2.88
N TRP A 143 13.42 -11.74 3.09
CA TRP A 143 13.96 -12.72 2.16
C TRP A 143 14.13 -14.08 2.88
N GLY A 144 14.42 -15.15 2.12
CA GLY A 144 14.60 -16.48 2.67
C GLY A 144 13.31 -17.27 2.81
N PRO A 145 13.25 -18.22 3.75
CA PRO A 145 12.13 -19.16 3.84
C PRO A 145 10.82 -18.49 4.25
N PHE A 146 10.88 -17.33 4.94
CA PHE A 146 9.70 -16.64 5.45
C PHE A 146 9.64 -15.19 5.00
N GLU A 147 8.69 -14.89 4.10
CA GLU A 147 8.29 -13.52 3.83
C GLU A 147 7.57 -12.94 5.05
N PHE A 148 7.54 -11.60 5.19
CA PHE A 148 6.85 -10.94 6.31
C PHE A 148 5.42 -11.44 6.53
N ARG A 149 4.69 -11.69 5.43
CA ARG A 149 3.32 -12.22 5.50
C ARG A 149 3.26 -13.60 6.13
N GLU A 150 4.22 -14.44 5.85
CA GLU A 150 4.30 -15.80 6.40
C GLU A 150 4.61 -15.77 7.90
N ILE A 151 5.54 -14.91 8.32
CA ILE A 151 5.84 -14.70 9.75
C ILE A 151 4.58 -14.25 10.50
N VAL A 152 3.83 -13.29 9.95
CA VAL A 152 2.58 -12.82 10.57
C VAL A 152 1.51 -13.91 10.59
N ASN A 153 1.39 -14.72 9.54
CA ASN A 153 0.40 -15.80 9.50
C ASN A 153 0.71 -16.89 10.53
N GLN A 154 1.96 -17.32 10.65
CA GLN A 154 2.38 -18.28 11.68
C GLN A 154 2.17 -17.74 13.10
N PHE A 155 2.44 -16.44 13.31
CA PHE A 155 2.14 -15.80 14.57
C PHE A 155 0.65 -15.83 14.90
N LEU A 156 -0.22 -15.67 13.91
CA LEU A 156 -1.68 -15.73 14.07
C LEU A 156 -2.21 -17.12 14.43
N GLU A 157 -1.47 -18.18 14.20
CA GLU A 157 -1.82 -19.53 14.68
C GLU A 157 -1.68 -19.65 16.19
N LEU A 158 -0.81 -18.85 16.79
CA LEU A 158 -0.50 -18.88 18.23
C LEU A 158 -1.27 -17.80 19.01
N TYR A 159 -1.63 -16.71 18.36
CA TYR A 159 -2.21 -15.53 19.02
C TYR A 159 -3.52 -15.09 18.37
N LYS A 160 -4.51 -14.76 19.21
CA LYS A 160 -5.74 -14.12 18.74
C LYS A 160 -5.47 -12.66 18.37
N MET A 161 -6.03 -12.23 17.25
CA MET A 161 -5.96 -10.83 16.85
C MET A 161 -6.70 -9.94 17.86
N PRO A 162 -6.09 -8.81 18.29
CA PRO A 162 -6.82 -7.78 19.02
C PRO A 162 -8.03 -7.27 18.22
N ARG A 163 -9.05 -6.81 18.93
CA ARG A 163 -10.25 -6.24 18.30
C ARG A 163 -10.03 -4.77 17.90
N ASN A 164 -9.22 -4.06 18.67
CA ASN A 164 -8.99 -2.64 18.53
C ASN A 164 -7.50 -2.35 18.28
N TYR A 165 -7.23 -1.23 17.60
CA TYR A 165 -5.88 -0.77 17.29
C TYR A 165 -5.80 0.73 17.46
N GLY A 166 -4.67 1.21 17.94
CA GLY A 166 -4.32 2.62 17.91
C GLY A 166 -3.91 3.07 16.51
N LYS A 167 -3.61 4.35 16.38
CA LYS A 167 -3.02 4.96 15.18
C LYS A 167 -1.71 5.63 15.53
N ASN A 168 -0.66 5.32 14.80
CA ASN A 168 0.58 6.10 14.85
C ASN A 168 0.28 7.51 14.33
N LYS A 169 0.67 8.54 15.08
CA LYS A 169 0.37 9.94 14.74
C LYS A 169 1.06 10.40 13.45
N THR A 170 2.25 9.88 13.19
CA THR A 170 3.08 10.25 12.03
C THR A 170 2.76 9.39 10.81
N THR A 171 2.82 8.05 10.94
CA THR A 171 2.66 7.13 9.80
C THR A 171 1.22 6.83 9.46
N ARG A 172 0.26 7.18 10.35
CA ARG A 172 -1.16 6.81 10.27
C ARG A 172 -1.43 5.30 10.26
N GLN A 173 -0.40 4.49 10.41
CA GLN A 173 -0.52 3.03 10.47
C GLN A 173 -1.20 2.58 11.76
N CYS A 174 -1.83 1.40 11.74
CA CYS A 174 -2.35 0.77 12.94
C CYS A 174 -1.19 0.34 13.84
N ILE A 175 -1.36 0.54 15.16
CA ILE A 175 -0.42 0.10 16.19
C ILE A 175 -1.15 -0.74 17.24
N PHE A 176 -0.42 -1.62 17.90
CA PHE A 176 -0.92 -2.31 19.10
C PHE A 176 -1.20 -1.30 20.21
N LEU A 177 -2.29 -1.50 20.93
CA LEU A 177 -2.61 -0.72 22.11
C LEU A 177 -1.72 -1.13 23.28
N HIS A 178 -1.74 -0.34 24.36
CA HIS A 178 -0.90 -0.60 25.54
C HIS A 178 -1.23 -1.95 26.20
N GLU A 179 -2.51 -2.34 26.22
CA GLU A 179 -2.96 -3.63 26.72
C GLU A 179 -2.40 -4.81 25.90
N ASP A 180 -2.11 -4.60 24.62
CA ASP A 180 -1.56 -5.62 23.70
C ASP A 180 -0.02 -5.65 23.69
N ARG A 181 0.65 -4.99 24.64
CA ARG A 181 2.12 -4.89 24.69
C ARG A 181 2.82 -6.25 24.68
N LYS A 182 2.19 -7.28 25.25
CA LYS A 182 2.72 -8.65 25.24
C LYS A 182 2.73 -9.19 23.80
N ILE A 183 1.62 -9.08 23.09
CA ILE A 183 1.49 -9.51 21.69
C ILE A 183 2.54 -8.80 20.82
N LYS A 184 2.67 -7.47 21.00
CA LYS A 184 3.71 -6.68 20.32
C LYS A 184 5.10 -7.23 20.57
N LYS A 185 5.48 -7.47 21.83
CA LYS A 185 6.80 -7.97 22.21
C LYS A 185 7.06 -9.37 21.64
N ASP A 186 6.11 -10.27 21.81
CA ASP A 186 6.23 -11.64 21.32
C ASP A 186 6.39 -11.67 19.79
N PHE A 187 5.66 -10.81 19.06
CA PHE A 187 5.86 -10.66 17.61
C PHE A 187 7.26 -10.11 17.27
N GLN A 188 7.73 -9.12 17.99
CA GLN A 188 9.09 -8.56 17.79
C GLN A 188 10.18 -9.62 18.00
N ASP A 189 10.00 -10.49 18.99
CA ASP A 189 10.97 -11.56 19.31
C ASP A 189 10.94 -12.67 18.23
N ILE A 190 9.76 -13.06 17.78
CA ILE A 190 9.59 -14.00 16.66
C ILE A 190 10.19 -13.43 15.38
N HIS A 191 9.88 -12.17 15.05
CA HIS A 191 10.45 -11.52 13.87
C HIS A 191 11.97 -11.48 13.94
N ARG A 192 12.57 -11.11 15.07
CA ARG A 192 14.03 -11.10 15.26
C ARG A 192 14.65 -12.47 15.04
N LYS A 193 13.95 -13.54 15.45
CA LYS A 193 14.43 -14.92 15.33
C LYS A 193 14.36 -15.45 13.89
N PHE A 194 13.32 -15.12 13.14
CA PHE A 194 13.03 -15.78 11.87
C PHE A 194 13.20 -14.89 10.64
N ALA A 195 13.13 -13.57 10.79
CA ALA A 195 13.24 -12.68 9.64
C ALA A 195 14.68 -12.64 9.12
N GLN A 196 14.82 -12.91 7.83
CA GLN A 196 16.02 -12.61 7.07
C GLN A 196 15.77 -11.35 6.28
N LEU A 197 16.63 -10.35 6.44
CA LEU A 197 16.48 -9.04 5.84
C LEU A 197 17.56 -8.81 4.78
N ARG A 198 17.21 -8.12 3.70
CA ARG A 198 18.18 -7.72 2.68
C ARG A 198 17.82 -6.36 2.08
N PRO A 199 18.82 -5.56 1.67
CA PRO A 199 18.55 -4.31 0.98
C PRO A 199 18.25 -4.57 -0.51
N VAL A 200 17.15 -4.02 -1.03
CA VAL A 200 16.79 -4.08 -2.44
C VAL A 200 16.32 -2.71 -2.91
N CYS A 201 16.63 -2.31 -4.13
CA CYS A 201 16.07 -1.09 -4.69
C CYS A 201 14.57 -1.30 -5.02
N LYS A 202 13.82 -0.22 -5.05
CA LYS A 202 12.38 -0.27 -5.31
C LYS A 202 12.03 -0.97 -6.62
N MET A 203 12.87 -0.88 -7.64
CA MET A 203 12.65 -1.54 -8.94
C MET A 203 12.81 -3.06 -8.83
N CYS A 204 13.91 -3.55 -8.26
CA CYS A 204 14.13 -4.98 -8.05
C CYS A 204 13.07 -5.59 -7.11
N HIS A 205 12.68 -4.86 -6.06
CA HIS A 205 11.62 -5.29 -5.15
C HIS A 205 10.26 -5.45 -5.87
N ALA A 206 9.89 -4.49 -6.72
CA ALA A 206 8.68 -4.58 -7.52
C ALA A 206 8.72 -5.74 -8.54
N THR A 207 9.86 -5.99 -9.17
CA THR A 207 10.03 -7.08 -10.14
C THR A 207 9.89 -8.46 -9.48
N LYS A 208 10.44 -8.64 -8.28
CA LYS A 208 10.29 -9.86 -7.49
C LYS A 208 8.82 -10.25 -7.31
N SER A 209 7.94 -9.28 -7.09
CA SER A 209 6.51 -9.50 -6.90
C SER A 209 5.79 -10.05 -8.15
N TYR A 210 6.40 -9.97 -9.33
CA TYR A 210 5.87 -10.47 -10.59
C TYR A 210 6.52 -11.79 -11.07
N SER A 211 7.59 -12.24 -10.41
CA SER A 211 8.18 -13.54 -10.72
C SER A 211 7.28 -14.66 -10.19
N PRO A 212 7.06 -15.75 -10.97
CA PRO A 212 6.34 -16.90 -10.46
C PRO A 212 7.06 -17.41 -9.21
N LYS A 213 6.30 -17.67 -8.16
CA LYS A 213 6.85 -18.24 -6.92
C LYS A 213 7.50 -19.58 -7.28
N GLN A 214 8.80 -19.70 -7.09
CA GLN A 214 9.42 -21.02 -7.07
C GLN A 214 8.73 -21.85 -5.98
N GLU A 215 8.38 -23.08 -6.29
CA GLU A 215 7.78 -24.00 -5.31
C GLU A 215 8.68 -24.08 -4.09
N LYS A 216 8.19 -23.55 -2.98
CA LYS A 216 8.89 -23.63 -1.72
C LYS A 216 8.80 -25.08 -1.25
N THR A 217 9.91 -25.76 -1.17
CA THR A 217 9.98 -27.00 -0.40
C THR A 217 9.50 -26.70 1.01
N SER A 218 8.42 -27.35 1.43
CA SER A 218 7.77 -27.19 2.72
C SER A 218 8.71 -27.66 3.84
N GLY A 219 9.48 -26.72 4.39
CA GLY A 219 10.15 -26.94 5.65
C GLY A 219 9.15 -26.73 6.78
N GLU A 220 8.61 -27.77 7.36
CA GLU A 220 7.85 -27.68 8.60
C GLU A 220 8.74 -27.08 9.69
N VAL A 221 8.36 -25.90 10.20
CA VAL A 221 8.97 -25.32 11.38
C VAL A 221 8.30 -25.94 12.59
N VAL A 222 8.92 -26.98 13.12
CA VAL A 222 8.59 -27.50 14.45
C VAL A 222 9.08 -26.47 15.47
N VAL A 223 8.18 -25.69 16.03
CA VAL A 223 8.47 -24.81 17.16
C VAL A 223 8.52 -25.67 18.40
N CYS A 224 9.73 -26.11 18.77
CA CYS A 224 9.95 -26.75 20.07
C CYS A 224 9.89 -25.68 21.16
N TYR A 225 8.86 -25.74 21.99
CA TYR A 225 8.81 -25.00 23.25
C TYR A 225 9.60 -25.78 24.30
N ASN A 226 10.67 -25.18 24.83
CA ASN A 226 11.25 -25.53 26.13
C ASN A 226 10.73 -24.55 27.17
#